data_ea3a8705673e615a7e8e48a481b3ba4b
#
_entry.id   ea3a8705673e615a7e8e48a481b3ba4b
#
_cell.length_a   1.000
_cell.length_b   1.000
_cell.length_c   1.000
_cell.angle_alpha   90.00
_cell.angle_beta   90.00
_cell.angle_gamma   90.00
#
_symmetry.space_group_name_H-M   'P 1'
#
loop_
_entity.id
_entity.type
_entity.pdbx_description
1 polymer ?
#
loop_
_entity_poly.entity_id
_entity_poly.type
_entity_poly.pdbx_seq_one_letter_code
_entity_poly.pdbx_strand_id
1 'polypeptide(L)'
;MYGYNNLVVDFRNIPDMLHISPTVVMDCTHSVQRPGAAGGKTGGNREFVPAMALAAKAFGANGFFFEVHPDPDHALSDGPNMLRLDDMEGVIASLL
;
A
#
# COMPACT_ATOMS: atom_id res chain seq x y z
N MET A 1 9.32 6.25 7.04
CA MET A 1 10.62 6.66 6.46
C MET A 1 10.37 7.47 5.20
N TYR A 2 11.04 8.60 5.07
CA TYR A 2 10.88 9.50 3.92
C TYR A 2 12.15 9.50 3.08
N GLY A 3 12.00 9.52 1.75
CA GLY A 3 13.09 9.67 0.82
C GLY A 3 12.62 10.47 -0.39
N TYR A 4 13.19 11.65 -0.64
CA TYR A 4 12.94 12.48 -1.83
C TYR A 4 11.46 12.53 -2.27
N ASN A 5 10.56 12.99 -1.40
CA ASN A 5 9.12 13.08 -1.62
C ASN A 5 8.38 11.74 -1.64
N ASN A 6 9.04 10.64 -1.32
CA ASN A 6 8.40 9.32 -1.22
C ASN A 6 8.41 8.85 0.24
N LEU A 7 7.39 8.08 0.60
CA LEU A 7 7.49 7.20 1.75
C LEU A 7 8.28 5.96 1.33
N VAL A 8 9.25 5.60 2.14
CA VAL A 8 10.07 4.41 1.90
C VAL A 8 9.74 3.37 2.96
N VAL A 9 9.44 2.16 2.51
CA VAL A 9 9.10 1.05 3.39
C VAL A 9 10.29 0.12 3.53
N ASP A 10 10.67 -0.19 4.76
CA ASP A 10 11.63 -1.24 5.05
C ASP A 10 10.88 -2.52 5.43
N PHE A 11 10.80 -3.45 4.49
CA PHE A 11 10.05 -4.70 4.69
C PHE A 11 10.64 -5.61 5.78
N ARG A 12 11.88 -5.38 6.21
CA ARG A 12 12.49 -6.11 7.33
C ARG A 12 11.75 -5.85 8.65
N ASN A 13 10.98 -4.78 8.72
CA ASN A 13 10.13 -4.50 9.88
C ASN A 13 9.06 -5.57 10.09
N ILE A 14 8.66 -6.26 9.03
CA ILE A 14 7.60 -7.29 9.13
C ILE A 14 8.06 -8.48 9.98
N PRO A 15 9.18 -9.15 9.69
CA PRO A 15 9.66 -10.23 10.57
C PRO A 15 9.99 -9.73 11.97
N ASP A 16 10.48 -8.50 12.13
CA ASP A 16 10.73 -7.94 13.46
C ASP A 16 9.45 -7.81 14.26
N MET A 17 8.37 -7.31 13.65
CA MET A 17 7.07 -7.20 14.30
C MET A 17 6.45 -8.55 14.61
N LEU A 18 6.70 -9.58 13.78
CA LEU A 18 6.19 -10.93 14.01
C LEU A 18 6.79 -11.58 15.26
N HIS A 19 7.94 -11.11 15.74
CA HIS A 19 8.48 -11.55 17.04
C HIS A 19 7.66 -11.03 18.21
N ILE A 20 6.89 -9.97 18.01
CA ILE A 20 6.08 -9.32 19.06
C ILE A 20 4.61 -9.74 18.95
N SER A 21 4.10 -9.89 17.73
CA SER A 21 2.70 -10.20 17.45
C SER A 21 2.60 -11.30 16.39
N PRO A 22 1.68 -12.28 16.55
CA PRO A 22 1.48 -13.30 15.52
C PRO A 22 0.82 -12.77 14.25
N THR A 23 0.30 -11.53 14.28
CA THR A 23 -0.40 -10.95 13.15
C THR A 23 0.22 -9.61 12.78
N VAL A 24 0.62 -9.45 11.52
CA VAL A 24 1.12 -8.20 10.95
C VAL A 24 0.33 -7.92 9.67
N VAL A 25 -0.31 -6.75 9.64
CA VAL A 25 -1.09 -6.29 8.48
C VAL A 25 -0.30 -5.21 7.76
N MET A 26 -0.09 -5.39 6.47
CA MET A 26 0.53 -4.36 5.62
C MET A 26 -0.51 -3.40 5.09
N ASP A 27 -0.31 -2.11 5.33
CA ASP A 27 -1.10 -1.05 4.69
C ASP A 27 -0.55 -0.81 3.29
N CYS A 28 -1.26 -1.33 2.29
CA CYS A 28 -0.83 -1.26 0.90
C CYS A 28 -1.31 0.01 0.19
N THR A 29 -2.13 0.80 0.86
CA THR A 29 -2.64 2.07 0.33
C THR A 29 -1.69 3.22 0.68
N HIS A 30 -1.48 3.43 1.97
CA HIS A 30 -0.73 4.59 2.44
C HIS A 30 0.78 4.43 2.26
N SER A 31 1.28 3.22 2.15
CA SER A 31 2.71 2.97 1.94
C SER A 31 3.22 3.42 0.56
N VAL A 32 2.33 3.67 -0.41
CA VAL A 32 2.71 4.17 -1.73
C VAL A 32 2.52 5.69 -1.86
N GLN A 33 2.25 6.39 -0.77
CA GLN A 33 2.08 7.83 -0.77
C GLN A 33 3.37 8.55 -1.17
N ARG A 34 3.20 9.71 -1.81
CA ARG A 34 4.25 10.68 -2.09
C ARG A 34 3.88 12.01 -1.46
N PRO A 35 4.16 12.22 -0.18
CA PRO A 35 3.75 13.45 0.53
C PRO A 35 4.32 14.70 -0.16
N GLY A 36 3.45 15.68 -0.42
CA GLY A 36 3.85 16.94 -1.03
C GLY A 36 4.18 16.90 -2.51
N ALA A 37 4.02 15.75 -3.18
CA ALA A 37 4.42 15.58 -4.58
C ALA A 37 3.42 16.16 -5.59
N ALA A 38 2.19 16.48 -5.18
CA ALA A 38 1.12 16.90 -6.09
C ALA A 38 0.53 18.25 -5.68
N GLY A 39 1.33 19.32 -5.78
CA GLY A 39 0.85 20.68 -5.58
C GLY A 39 0.21 20.94 -4.22
N GLY A 40 0.82 20.46 -3.14
CA GLY A 40 0.31 20.62 -1.78
C GLY A 40 -0.66 19.53 -1.32
N LYS A 41 -1.01 18.59 -2.20
CA LYS A 41 -1.80 17.41 -1.85
C LYS A 41 -0.88 16.22 -1.68
N THR A 42 -1.30 15.24 -0.87
CA THR A 42 -0.61 13.97 -0.79
C THR A 42 -0.76 13.25 -2.13
N GLY A 43 0.35 12.99 -2.80
CA GLY A 43 0.37 12.17 -4.01
C GLY A 43 0.56 10.69 -3.70
N GLY A 44 0.55 9.87 -4.72
CA GLY A 44 0.78 8.44 -4.58
C GLY A 44 0.83 7.73 -5.92
N ASN A 45 1.17 6.45 -5.89
CA ASN A 45 1.31 5.61 -7.07
C ASN A 45 0.57 4.29 -6.88
N ARG A 46 -0.73 4.27 -7.21
CA ARG A 46 -1.54 3.04 -7.09
C ARG A 46 -0.97 1.87 -7.89
N GLU A 47 -0.22 2.15 -8.94
CA GLU A 47 0.41 1.13 -9.79
C GLU A 47 1.39 0.24 -9.02
N PHE A 48 1.94 0.72 -7.90
CA PHE A 48 2.85 -0.05 -7.06
C PHE A 48 2.16 -0.87 -5.98
N VAL A 49 0.86 -0.69 -5.78
CA VAL A 49 0.12 -1.37 -4.71
C VAL A 49 0.23 -2.90 -4.81
N PRO A 50 0.01 -3.52 -5.98
CA PRO A 50 0.14 -4.97 -6.08
C PRO A 50 1.56 -5.48 -5.75
N ALA A 51 2.60 -4.80 -6.22
CA ALA A 51 3.98 -5.20 -5.96
C ALA A 51 4.34 -5.04 -4.49
N MET A 52 3.89 -3.96 -3.84
CA MET A 52 4.10 -3.74 -2.41
C MET A 52 3.43 -4.84 -1.58
N ALA A 53 2.22 -5.25 -1.96
CA ALA A 53 1.53 -6.34 -1.29
C ALA A 53 2.27 -7.67 -1.43
N LEU A 54 2.75 -7.99 -2.63
CA LEU A 54 3.53 -9.20 -2.86
C LEU A 54 4.85 -9.20 -2.09
N ALA A 55 5.54 -8.05 -2.04
CA ALA A 55 6.76 -7.91 -1.26
C ALA A 55 6.49 -8.12 0.23
N ALA A 56 5.43 -7.52 0.76
CA ALA A 56 5.04 -7.70 2.16
C ALA A 56 4.71 -9.17 2.46
N LYS A 57 4.02 -9.86 1.56
CA LYS A 57 3.74 -11.28 1.70
C LYS A 57 5.04 -12.10 1.76
N ALA A 58 6.01 -11.79 0.90
CA ALA A 58 7.29 -12.48 0.88
C ALA A 58 8.06 -12.33 2.21
N PHE A 59 7.90 -11.20 2.89
CA PHE A 59 8.49 -10.97 4.21
C PHE A 59 7.66 -11.50 5.38
N GLY A 60 6.50 -12.09 5.11
CA GLY A 60 5.72 -12.78 6.11
C GLY A 60 4.48 -12.06 6.62
N ALA A 61 4.10 -10.92 6.02
CA ALA A 61 2.83 -10.28 6.36
C ALA A 61 1.69 -11.28 6.14
N ASN A 62 0.78 -11.35 7.09
CA ASN A 62 -0.36 -12.29 7.04
C ASN A 62 -1.71 -11.58 6.93
N GLY A 63 -1.70 -10.26 6.75
CA GLY A 63 -2.87 -9.48 6.42
C GLY A 63 -2.50 -8.29 5.54
N PHE A 64 -3.48 -7.76 4.83
CA PHE A 64 -3.27 -6.65 3.89
C PHE A 64 -4.45 -5.69 3.98
N PHE A 65 -4.14 -4.40 4.01
CA PHE A 65 -5.13 -3.34 4.01
C PHE A 65 -5.08 -2.62 2.67
N PHE A 66 -6.23 -2.51 2.01
CA PHE A 66 -6.39 -1.78 0.75
C PHE A 66 -7.58 -0.84 0.84
N GLU A 67 -7.41 0.39 0.41
CA GLU A 67 -8.54 1.26 0.09
C GLU A 67 -8.86 1.13 -1.39
N VAL A 68 -10.13 0.99 -1.70
CA VAL A 68 -10.63 0.82 -3.06
C VAL A 68 -11.75 1.81 -3.36
N HIS A 69 -11.89 2.16 -4.63
CA HIS A 69 -12.95 3.05 -5.08
C HIS A 69 -13.28 2.69 -6.54
N PRO A 70 -14.56 2.76 -6.96
CA PRO A 70 -14.90 2.53 -8.36
C PRO A 70 -14.22 3.50 -9.33
N ASP A 71 -13.98 4.73 -8.86
CA ASP A 71 -13.29 5.77 -9.61
C ASP A 71 -12.35 6.55 -8.68
N PRO A 72 -11.13 6.02 -8.40
CA PRO A 72 -10.23 6.60 -7.39
C PRO A 72 -9.85 8.06 -7.68
N ASP A 73 -9.77 8.47 -8.91
CA ASP A 73 -9.39 9.84 -9.27
C ASP A 73 -10.44 10.87 -8.85
N HIS A 74 -11.67 10.43 -8.59
CA HIS A 74 -12.77 11.25 -8.10
C HIS A 74 -13.12 10.96 -6.63
N ALA A 75 -12.28 10.22 -5.93
CA ALA A 75 -12.46 9.96 -4.49
C ALA A 75 -12.23 11.25 -3.69
N LEU A 76 -12.86 11.32 -2.51
CA LEU A 76 -12.75 12.50 -1.63
C LEU A 76 -11.36 12.65 -1.01
N SER A 77 -10.62 11.54 -0.84
CA SER A 77 -9.27 11.54 -0.25
C SER A 77 -8.48 10.35 -0.79
N ASP A 78 -7.15 10.44 -0.71
CA ASP A 78 -6.21 9.36 -1.02
C ASP A 78 -6.36 8.73 -2.41
N GLY A 79 -7.05 9.41 -3.35
CA GLY A 79 -7.31 8.90 -4.68
C GLY A 79 -6.08 8.30 -5.38
N PRO A 80 -4.91 8.98 -5.39
CA PRO A 80 -3.71 8.46 -6.07
C PRO A 80 -3.18 7.14 -5.50
N ASN A 81 -3.57 6.78 -4.27
CA ASN A 81 -3.14 5.56 -3.59
C ASN A 81 -4.17 4.44 -3.64
N MET A 82 -5.43 4.78 -3.95
CA MET A 82 -6.51 3.79 -3.96
C MET A 82 -6.43 2.89 -5.17
N LEU A 83 -6.74 1.62 -4.97
CA LEU A 83 -6.98 0.69 -6.07
C LEU A 83 -8.34 0.96 -6.70
N ARG A 84 -8.42 0.73 -8.00
CA ARG A 84 -9.73 0.63 -8.66
C ARG A 84 -10.43 -0.64 -8.19
N LEU A 85 -11.72 -0.52 -7.91
CA LEU A 85 -12.50 -1.69 -7.46
C LEU A 85 -12.41 -2.85 -8.45
N ASP A 86 -12.38 -2.55 -9.75
CA ASP A 86 -12.28 -3.57 -10.80
C ASP A 86 -10.97 -4.35 -10.78
N ASP A 87 -9.91 -3.78 -10.18
CA ASP A 87 -8.58 -4.42 -10.11
C ASP A 87 -8.42 -5.30 -8.88
N MET A 88 -9.32 -5.22 -7.90
CA MET A 88 -9.16 -5.91 -6.62
C MET A 88 -9.13 -7.42 -6.75
N GLU A 89 -9.96 -7.98 -7.62
CA GLU A 89 -10.01 -9.44 -7.80
C GLU A 89 -8.65 -10.00 -8.21
N GLY A 90 -7.99 -9.35 -9.18
CA GLY A 90 -6.65 -9.76 -9.62
C GLY A 90 -5.60 -9.61 -8.54
N VAL A 91 -5.67 -8.54 -7.75
CA VAL A 91 -4.73 -8.32 -6.64
C VAL A 91 -4.91 -9.41 -5.58
N ILE A 92 -6.14 -9.71 -5.18
CA ILE A 92 -6.42 -10.76 -4.20
C ILE A 92 -5.92 -12.12 -4.71
N ALA A 93 -6.18 -12.43 -5.97
CA ALA A 93 -5.74 -13.70 -6.57
C ALA A 93 -4.22 -13.84 -6.53
N SER A 94 -3.47 -12.74 -6.73
CA SER A 94 -2.01 -12.78 -6.70
C SER A 94 -1.44 -13.03 -5.30
N LEU A 95 -2.22 -12.76 -4.25
CA LEU A 95 -1.79 -12.93 -2.85
C LEU A 95 -2.14 -14.32 -2.28
N LEU A 96 -2.96 -15.07 -2.95
CA LEU A 96 -3.31 -16.44 -2.56
C LEU A 96 -2.26 -17.47 -3.10
#